data_9315bed074cebb59f8235ac36c500b3b
#
_entry.id   9315bed074cebb59f8235ac36c500b3b
#
_cell.length_a   1.000
_cell.length_b   1.000
_cell.length_c   1.000
_cell.angle_alpha   90.00
_cell.angle_beta   90.00
_cell.angle_gamma   90.00
#
_symmetry.space_group_name_H-M   'P 1'
#
loop_
_entity.id
_entity.type
_entity.pdbx_description
1 polymer ?
#
loop_
_entity_poly.entity_id
_entity_poly.type
_entity_poly.pdbx_seq_one_letter_code
_entity_poly.pdbx_strand_id
1 'polypeptide(L)'
;FFATKDEFKRLMPGRLIGVSVDRNNKRSYRMALQTREQHIRREKATSNICTAQALLAIIAAAYAIYHGPERLKNIASKINYNARYLKKSLQEIGFKIISNKFFDTLVIEDSESEVWFNKSVKEGINFRLIDNNKFSLTIDETTTLEDIDNLISFFNVSNKEINIDNIEKDLDTVFSDENLIRDDKILTHPIFNIYHSETEMMRYLKKLENKDIALNRSMIPLGSCTMK
;
A
#
# COMPACT_ATOMS: atom_id res chain seq x y z
N PHE A 1 -8.75 -1.36 -1.98
CA PHE A 1 -9.92 -1.37 -1.09
C PHE A 1 -10.66 -0.05 -1.20
N PHE A 2 -11.99 -0.10 -1.09
CA PHE A 2 -12.83 1.08 -1.18
C PHE A 2 -13.90 1.01 -0.10
N ALA A 3 -14.11 2.11 0.62
CA ALA A 3 -15.13 2.24 1.64
C ALA A 3 -15.86 3.58 1.50
N THR A 4 -17.17 3.58 1.67
CA THR A 4 -18.00 4.78 1.60
C THR A 4 -19.21 4.66 2.50
N LYS A 5 -19.85 5.78 2.82
CA LYS A 5 -21.15 5.80 3.50
C LYS A 5 -22.24 5.27 2.57
N ASP A 6 -23.28 4.66 3.15
CA ASP A 6 -24.37 4.07 2.37
C ASP A 6 -25.10 5.10 1.48
N GLU A 7 -25.22 6.33 1.91
CA GLU A 7 -25.82 7.44 1.15
C GLU A 7 -25.12 7.71 -0.18
N PHE A 8 -23.81 7.44 -0.31
CA PHE A 8 -23.01 7.66 -1.51
C PHE A 8 -22.92 6.47 -2.45
N LYS A 9 -23.50 5.32 -2.11
CA LYS A 9 -23.37 4.09 -2.90
C LYS A 9 -23.82 4.23 -4.37
N ARG A 10 -24.78 5.14 -4.64
CA ARG A 10 -25.27 5.42 -6.01
C ARG A 10 -24.41 6.44 -6.77
N LEU A 11 -23.54 7.12 -6.07
CA LEU A 11 -22.60 8.10 -6.64
C LEU A 11 -21.21 7.49 -6.91
N MET A 12 -20.97 6.26 -6.42
CA MET A 12 -19.72 5.56 -6.65
C MET A 12 -19.49 5.35 -8.15
N PRO A 13 -18.29 5.62 -8.66
CA PRO A 13 -17.91 5.25 -10.02
C PRO A 13 -17.81 3.73 -10.17
N GLY A 14 -18.12 3.24 -11.37
CA GLY A 14 -17.93 1.84 -11.71
C GLY A 14 -19.15 0.95 -11.43
N ARG A 15 -18.88 -0.31 -11.16
CA ARG A 15 -19.89 -1.37 -11.02
C ARG A 15 -19.73 -2.08 -9.68
N LEU A 16 -20.85 -2.31 -8.99
CA LEU A 16 -20.93 -3.16 -7.81
C LEU A 16 -21.45 -4.53 -8.21
N ILE A 17 -20.67 -5.55 -7.90
CA ILE A 17 -21.01 -6.94 -8.11
C ILE A 17 -21.39 -7.55 -6.76
N GLY A 18 -22.62 -8.01 -6.65
CA GLY A 18 -23.14 -8.68 -5.45
C GLY A 18 -23.11 -10.20 -5.59
N VAL A 19 -23.09 -10.86 -4.43
CA VAL A 19 -23.27 -12.31 -4.34
C VAL A 19 -24.74 -12.63 -4.47
N SER A 20 -25.07 -13.63 -5.29
CA SER A 20 -26.42 -14.13 -5.56
C SER A 20 -26.37 -15.65 -5.68
N VAL A 21 -27.43 -16.24 -6.14
CA VAL A 21 -27.52 -17.67 -6.51
C VAL A 21 -28.03 -17.80 -7.94
N ASP A 22 -27.56 -18.84 -8.63
CA ASP A 22 -28.08 -19.22 -9.93
C ASP A 22 -29.40 -20.02 -9.80
N ARG A 23 -29.95 -20.45 -10.92
CA ARG A 23 -31.20 -21.24 -10.96
C ARG A 23 -31.09 -22.62 -10.26
N ASN A 24 -29.86 -23.09 -10.00
CA ASN A 24 -29.56 -24.34 -9.32
C ASN A 24 -29.18 -24.14 -7.85
N ASN A 25 -29.46 -22.95 -7.30
CA ASN A 25 -29.05 -22.54 -5.94
C ASN A 25 -27.54 -22.55 -5.68
N LYS A 26 -26.71 -22.51 -6.73
CA LYS A 26 -25.27 -22.37 -6.58
C LYS A 26 -24.90 -20.91 -6.47
N ARG A 27 -23.88 -20.61 -5.65
CA ARG A 27 -23.32 -19.27 -5.51
C ARG A 27 -22.95 -18.69 -6.87
N SER A 28 -23.46 -17.51 -7.16
CA SER A 28 -23.25 -16.79 -8.40
C SER A 28 -23.01 -15.32 -8.12
N TYR A 29 -22.53 -14.58 -9.12
CA TYR A 29 -22.34 -13.15 -9.02
C TYR A 29 -23.29 -12.44 -9.99
N ARG A 30 -23.81 -11.30 -9.55
CA ARG A 30 -24.63 -10.45 -10.42
C ARG A 30 -24.29 -8.99 -10.20
N MET A 31 -24.46 -8.20 -11.25
CA MET A 31 -24.34 -6.75 -11.13
C MET A 31 -25.50 -6.20 -10.29
N ALA A 32 -25.17 -5.59 -9.15
CA ALA A 32 -26.12 -5.00 -8.23
C ALA A 32 -26.37 -3.53 -8.54
N LEU A 33 -25.30 -2.75 -8.78
CA LEU A 33 -25.37 -1.33 -9.12
C LEU A 33 -24.37 -1.02 -10.23
N GLN A 34 -24.77 -0.09 -11.10
CA GLN A 34 -23.88 0.48 -12.12
C GLN A 34 -24.18 1.96 -12.25
N THR A 35 -23.17 2.79 -12.05
CA THR A 35 -23.26 4.21 -12.36
C THR A 35 -23.09 4.39 -13.87
N ARG A 36 -23.97 5.16 -14.49
CA ARG A 36 -23.84 5.52 -15.90
C ARG A 36 -22.73 6.55 -16.05
N GLU A 37 -21.75 6.24 -16.88
CA GLU A 37 -20.52 7.00 -17.00
C GLU A 37 -20.32 7.64 -18.39
N GLN A 38 -19.13 7.89 -18.78
CA GLN A 38 -18.60 8.64 -19.91
C GLN A 38 -19.48 8.67 -21.16
N HIS A 39 -19.84 7.50 -21.68
CA HIS A 39 -20.58 7.39 -22.94
C HIS A 39 -21.98 8.00 -22.87
N ILE A 40 -22.64 7.92 -21.71
CA ILE A 40 -24.02 8.38 -21.52
C ILE A 40 -24.07 9.77 -20.92
N ARG A 41 -23.26 10.04 -19.88
CA ARG A 41 -23.30 11.29 -19.13
C ARG A 41 -22.34 12.36 -19.65
N ARG A 42 -21.37 11.98 -20.48
CA ARG A 42 -20.36 12.85 -21.06
C ARG A 42 -19.64 13.66 -19.95
N GLU A 43 -19.64 15.00 -20.06
CA GLU A 43 -19.03 15.89 -19.05
C GLU A 43 -19.66 15.83 -17.67
N LYS A 44 -20.86 15.27 -17.55
CA LYS A 44 -21.55 15.05 -16.26
C LYS A 44 -21.25 13.67 -15.67
N ALA A 45 -20.32 12.89 -16.23
CA ALA A 45 -19.92 11.62 -15.69
C ALA A 45 -19.26 11.80 -14.30
N THR A 46 -19.52 10.86 -13.39
CA THR A 46 -18.90 10.84 -12.06
C THR A 46 -17.41 10.52 -12.16
N SER A 47 -17.03 9.69 -13.12
CA SER A 47 -15.65 9.25 -13.34
C SER A 47 -15.39 9.01 -14.82
N ASN A 48 -14.18 9.33 -15.25
CA ASN A 48 -13.62 8.97 -16.55
C ASN A 48 -12.57 7.88 -16.44
N ILE A 49 -12.65 7.05 -15.39
CA ILE A 49 -11.73 5.94 -15.16
C ILE A 49 -12.05 4.81 -16.14
N CYS A 50 -11.00 4.29 -16.78
CA CYS A 50 -11.05 3.10 -17.59
C CYS A 50 -10.59 1.86 -16.79
N THR A 51 -10.00 0.86 -17.44
CA THR A 51 -9.58 -0.40 -16.81
C THR A 51 -8.21 -0.35 -16.12
N ALA A 52 -7.55 0.79 -16.08
CA ALA A 52 -6.19 0.93 -15.52
C ALA A 52 -6.06 0.42 -14.08
N GLN A 53 -7.09 0.62 -13.26
CA GLN A 53 -7.11 0.16 -11.86
C GLN A 53 -7.26 -1.36 -11.71
N ALA A 54 -7.63 -2.08 -12.76
CA ALA A 54 -7.87 -3.53 -12.67
C ALA A 54 -6.60 -4.30 -12.29
N LEU A 55 -5.46 -3.96 -12.91
CA LEU A 55 -4.18 -4.59 -12.59
C LEU A 55 -3.77 -4.33 -11.14
N LEU A 56 -3.90 -3.09 -10.66
CA LEU A 56 -3.59 -2.74 -9.28
C LEU A 56 -4.48 -3.47 -8.27
N ALA A 57 -5.76 -3.66 -8.60
CA ALA A 57 -6.69 -4.44 -7.78
C ALA A 57 -6.28 -5.92 -7.72
N ILE A 58 -5.85 -6.50 -8.84
CA ILE A 58 -5.36 -7.87 -8.93
C ILE A 58 -4.07 -8.04 -8.11
N ILE A 59 -3.13 -7.11 -8.25
CA ILE A 59 -1.87 -7.11 -7.49
C ILE A 59 -2.17 -7.02 -5.98
N ALA A 60 -3.04 -6.12 -5.55
CA ALA A 60 -3.42 -5.99 -4.15
C ALA A 60 -4.07 -7.27 -3.60
N ALA A 61 -4.94 -7.92 -4.39
CA ALA A 61 -5.53 -9.20 -4.01
C ALA A 61 -4.48 -10.32 -3.93
N ALA A 62 -3.58 -10.42 -4.91
CA ALA A 62 -2.50 -11.39 -4.94
C ALA A 62 -1.53 -11.21 -3.76
N TYR A 63 -1.19 -9.96 -3.44
CA TYR A 63 -0.37 -9.60 -2.28
C TYR A 63 -1.01 -10.10 -0.97
N ALA A 64 -2.30 -9.82 -0.77
CA ALA A 64 -3.03 -10.29 0.40
C ALA A 64 -3.12 -11.83 0.49
N ILE A 65 -3.28 -12.50 -0.66
CA ILE A 65 -3.32 -13.98 -0.74
C ILE A 65 -1.95 -14.58 -0.42
N TYR A 66 -0.88 -14.00 -0.96
CA TYR A 66 0.49 -14.51 -0.78
C TYR A 66 1.00 -14.33 0.64
N HIS A 67 0.81 -13.16 1.22
CA HIS A 67 1.28 -12.87 2.57
C HIS A 67 0.36 -13.43 3.65
N GLY A 68 -0.95 -13.40 3.43
CA GLY A 68 -1.93 -13.79 4.46
C GLY A 68 -1.96 -12.83 5.65
N PRO A 69 -2.81 -13.09 6.66
CA PRO A 69 -3.02 -12.16 7.77
C PRO A 69 -1.76 -11.94 8.63
N GLU A 70 -1.04 -13.01 8.96
CA GLU A 70 0.09 -12.92 9.90
C GLU A 70 1.29 -12.20 9.29
N ARG A 71 1.66 -12.51 8.04
CA ARG A 71 2.77 -11.81 7.39
C ARG A 71 2.46 -10.34 7.12
N LEU A 72 1.19 -10.00 6.81
CA LEU A 72 0.79 -8.60 6.65
C LEU A 72 0.95 -7.81 7.95
N LYS A 73 0.59 -8.41 9.10
CA LYS A 73 0.82 -7.79 10.41
C LYS A 73 2.31 -7.60 10.69
N ASN A 74 3.13 -8.61 10.39
CA ASN A 74 4.58 -8.53 10.59
C ASN A 74 5.21 -7.45 9.68
N ILE A 75 4.79 -7.36 8.43
CA ILE A 75 5.21 -6.30 7.50
C ILE A 75 4.86 -4.92 8.07
N ALA A 76 3.62 -4.74 8.49
CA ALA A 76 3.15 -3.48 9.07
C ALA A 76 3.94 -3.09 10.33
N SER A 77 4.18 -4.07 11.22
CA SER A 77 4.97 -3.85 12.44
C SER A 77 6.41 -3.46 12.12
N LYS A 78 7.05 -4.12 11.16
CA LYS A 78 8.41 -3.78 10.72
C LYS A 78 8.49 -2.37 10.13
N ILE A 79 7.56 -2.00 9.26
CA ILE A 79 7.52 -0.66 8.66
C ILE A 79 7.41 0.40 9.76
N ASN A 80 6.47 0.23 10.67
CA ASN A 80 6.28 1.20 11.76
C ASN A 80 7.47 1.24 12.73
N TYR A 81 8.06 0.08 13.04
CA TYR A 81 9.28 0.02 13.85
C TYR A 81 10.41 0.83 13.20
N ASN A 82 10.72 0.58 11.93
CA ASN A 82 11.75 1.29 11.18
C ASN A 82 11.49 2.81 11.12
N ALA A 83 10.24 3.21 10.90
CA ALA A 83 9.87 4.62 10.87
C ALA A 83 10.06 5.29 12.26
N ARG A 84 9.71 4.60 13.35
CA ARG A 84 9.93 5.11 14.71
C ARG A 84 11.41 5.17 15.08
N TYR A 85 12.18 4.15 14.66
CA TYR A 85 13.62 4.12 14.86
C TYR A 85 14.30 5.30 14.16
N LEU A 86 13.97 5.51 12.88
CA LEU A 86 14.48 6.65 12.12
C LEU A 86 14.06 7.99 12.75
N LYS A 87 12.81 8.13 13.19
CA LYS A 87 12.34 9.35 13.89
C LYS A 87 13.21 9.67 15.10
N LYS A 88 13.44 8.68 15.96
CA LYS A 88 14.24 8.87 17.18
C LYS A 88 15.68 9.25 16.84
N SER A 89 16.31 8.56 15.90
CA SER A 89 17.67 8.85 15.43
C SER A 89 17.79 10.28 14.89
N LEU A 90 16.83 10.71 14.07
CA LEU A 90 16.82 12.07 13.54
C LEU A 90 16.60 13.13 14.62
N GLN A 91 15.79 12.85 15.62
CA GLN A 91 15.60 13.75 16.76
C GLN A 91 16.88 13.89 17.60
N GLU A 92 17.65 12.83 17.79
CA GLU A 92 18.95 12.89 18.47
C GLU A 92 19.98 13.70 17.68
N ILE A 93 19.97 13.63 16.36
CA ILE A 93 20.81 14.46 15.50
C ILE A 93 20.40 15.95 15.62
N GLY A 94 19.13 16.22 15.91
CA GLY A 94 18.62 17.59 16.14
C GLY A 94 17.51 18.01 15.17
N PHE A 95 17.00 17.10 14.34
CA PHE A 95 15.89 17.40 13.45
C PHE A 95 14.56 17.49 14.22
N LYS A 96 13.73 18.44 13.80
CA LYS A 96 12.38 18.58 14.34
C LYS A 96 11.38 17.76 13.51
N ILE A 97 10.89 16.67 14.10
CA ILE A 97 9.88 15.82 13.46
C ILE A 97 8.50 16.24 13.98
N ILE A 98 7.65 16.74 13.10
CA ILE A 98 6.32 17.26 13.46
C ILE A 98 5.22 16.19 13.44
N SER A 99 5.49 15.01 12.86
CA SER A 99 4.57 13.87 12.89
C SER A 99 4.50 13.27 14.28
N ASN A 100 3.45 13.57 15.05
CA ASN A 100 3.24 12.99 16.37
C ASN A 100 2.64 11.57 16.27
N LYS A 101 1.58 11.42 15.46
CA LYS A 101 0.93 10.15 15.15
C LYS A 101 1.18 9.85 13.68
N PHE A 102 1.80 8.71 13.39
CA PHE A 102 2.15 8.29 12.03
C PHE A 102 2.27 6.78 11.97
N PHE A 103 2.19 6.23 10.77
CA PHE A 103 2.45 4.82 10.53
C PHE A 103 3.84 4.62 9.90
N ASP A 104 4.08 5.21 8.74
CA ASP A 104 5.26 5.02 7.89
C ASP A 104 5.90 6.34 7.44
N THR A 105 5.16 7.45 7.51
CA THR A 105 5.57 8.72 6.92
C THR A 105 5.99 9.72 8.00
N LEU A 106 7.21 10.22 7.90
CA LEU A 106 7.77 11.26 8.75
C LEU A 106 7.75 12.61 8.04
N VAL A 107 7.29 13.63 8.73
CA VAL A 107 7.36 15.02 8.26
C VAL A 107 8.40 15.75 9.12
N ILE A 108 9.41 16.28 8.44
CA ILE A 108 10.55 16.97 9.02
C ILE A 108 10.37 18.47 8.77
N GLU A 109 10.49 19.27 9.81
CA GLU A 109 10.47 20.73 9.72
C GLU A 109 11.90 21.26 9.81
N ASP A 110 12.37 21.92 8.76
CA ASP A 110 13.71 22.48 8.65
C ASP A 110 13.70 23.64 7.66
N SER A 111 14.36 24.74 8.00
CA SER A 111 14.48 25.92 7.12
C SER A 111 15.27 25.65 5.83
N GLU A 112 16.07 24.58 5.80
CA GLU A 112 16.87 24.16 4.66
C GLU A 112 16.21 22.99 3.88
N SER A 113 14.88 22.84 3.97
CA SER A 113 14.15 21.74 3.35
C SER A 113 14.45 21.55 1.86
N GLU A 114 14.62 22.63 1.12
CA GLU A 114 14.97 22.59 -0.31
C GLU A 114 16.40 22.08 -0.53
N VAL A 115 17.33 22.43 0.38
CA VAL A 115 18.72 21.92 0.33
C VAL A 115 18.75 20.41 0.55
N TRP A 116 18.03 19.93 1.56
CA TRP A 116 17.90 18.50 1.84
C TRP A 116 17.23 17.74 0.68
N PHE A 117 16.18 18.31 0.10
CA PHE A 117 15.53 17.74 -1.08
C PHE A 117 16.50 17.63 -2.25
N ASN A 118 17.21 18.70 -2.59
CA ASN A 118 18.16 18.71 -3.71
C ASN A 118 19.34 17.76 -3.47
N LYS A 119 19.81 17.62 -2.21
CA LYS A 119 20.83 16.66 -1.83
C LYS A 119 20.33 15.23 -2.02
N SER A 120 19.11 14.92 -1.57
CA SER A 120 18.53 13.59 -1.70
C SER A 120 18.39 13.14 -3.16
N VAL A 121 17.95 14.04 -4.04
CA VAL A 121 17.85 13.77 -5.49
C VAL A 121 19.21 13.40 -6.08
N LYS A 122 20.29 14.09 -5.68
CA LYS A 122 21.66 13.79 -6.15
C LYS A 122 22.16 12.41 -5.69
N GLU A 123 21.71 11.97 -4.53
CA GLU A 123 22.06 10.65 -3.97
C GLU A 123 21.06 9.54 -4.36
N GLY A 124 20.08 9.86 -5.23
CA GLY A 124 19.10 8.88 -5.71
C GLY A 124 18.00 8.55 -4.68
N ILE A 125 17.83 9.40 -3.66
CA ILE A 125 16.81 9.23 -2.62
C ILE A 125 15.63 10.15 -2.92
N ASN A 126 14.41 9.63 -2.86
CA ASN A 126 13.20 10.41 -3.14
C ASN A 126 12.54 10.91 -1.86
N PHE A 127 12.67 12.20 -1.58
CA PHE A 127 11.85 12.89 -0.58
C PHE A 127 10.69 13.62 -1.24
N ARG A 128 9.69 13.94 -0.46
CA ARG A 128 8.61 14.84 -0.89
C ARG A 128 8.83 16.21 -0.29
N LEU A 129 9.15 17.20 -1.10
CA LEU A 129 9.13 18.61 -0.68
C LEU A 129 7.68 19.05 -0.49
N ILE A 130 7.32 19.50 0.71
CA ILE A 130 5.98 19.97 1.06
C ILE A 130 5.91 21.48 0.86
N ASP A 131 6.84 22.20 1.48
CA ASP A 131 7.02 23.63 1.37
C ASP A 131 8.50 24.02 1.68
N ASN A 132 8.79 25.28 1.72
CA ASN A 132 10.16 25.77 1.96
C ASN A 132 10.75 25.38 3.32
N ASN A 133 9.92 24.96 4.26
CA ASN A 133 10.32 24.59 5.62
C ASN A 133 10.00 23.15 5.99
N LYS A 134 9.48 22.36 5.05
CA LYS A 134 9.05 20.99 5.35
C LYS A 134 9.28 20.06 4.18
N PHE A 135 9.76 18.89 4.49
CA PHE A 135 9.80 17.74 3.59
C PHE A 135 9.35 16.48 4.31
N SER A 136 9.03 15.44 3.57
CA SER A 136 8.64 14.14 4.13
C SER A 136 9.34 13.00 3.43
N LEU A 137 9.48 11.91 4.17
CA LEU A 137 9.94 10.63 3.69
C LEU A 137 9.03 9.52 4.20
N THR A 138 8.98 8.42 3.49
CA THR A 138 8.11 7.28 3.79
C THR A 138 8.93 6.00 3.77
N ILE A 139 8.71 5.15 4.77
CA ILE A 139 9.32 3.83 4.91
C ILE A 139 8.31 2.78 4.43
N ASP A 140 8.77 1.82 3.65
CA ASP A 140 7.96 0.73 3.15
C ASP A 140 8.54 -0.66 3.50
N GLU A 141 7.90 -1.72 3.03
CA GLU A 141 8.34 -3.10 3.29
C GLU A 141 9.66 -3.47 2.64
N THR A 142 10.09 -2.73 1.63
CA THR A 142 11.36 -2.97 0.93
C THR A 142 12.53 -2.27 1.61
N THR A 143 12.25 -1.31 2.48
CA THR A 143 13.26 -0.56 3.21
C THR A 143 13.99 -1.47 4.21
N THR A 144 15.29 -1.64 4.00
CA THR A 144 16.17 -2.47 4.84
C THR A 144 16.72 -1.68 6.03
N LEU A 145 17.34 -2.36 6.99
CA LEU A 145 18.07 -1.69 8.07
C LEU A 145 19.26 -0.90 7.52
N GLU A 146 19.94 -1.41 6.51
CA GLU A 146 21.04 -0.72 5.82
C GLU A 146 20.55 0.59 5.19
N ASP A 147 19.36 0.61 4.58
CA ASP A 147 18.76 1.84 4.06
C ASP A 147 18.49 2.85 5.17
N ILE A 148 18.03 2.39 6.33
CA ILE A 148 17.82 3.27 7.50
C ILE A 148 19.13 3.85 8.00
N ASP A 149 20.18 3.04 8.12
CA ASP A 149 21.51 3.49 8.54
C ASP A 149 22.10 4.48 7.53
N ASN A 150 21.90 4.24 6.24
CA ASN A 150 22.28 5.17 5.18
C ASN A 150 21.51 6.50 5.28
N LEU A 151 20.21 6.47 5.57
CA LEU A 151 19.41 7.68 5.80
C LEU A 151 19.89 8.45 7.04
N ILE A 152 20.18 7.75 8.14
CA ILE A 152 20.73 8.38 9.34
C ILE A 152 22.08 9.06 9.02
N SER A 153 22.95 8.38 8.30
CA SER A 153 24.26 8.92 7.87
C SER A 153 24.10 10.11 6.92
N PHE A 154 23.14 10.05 6.01
CA PHE A 154 22.80 11.15 5.09
C PHE A 154 22.46 12.45 5.83
N PHE A 155 21.71 12.34 6.94
CA PHE A 155 21.30 13.48 7.76
C PHE A 155 22.37 13.89 8.79
N ASN A 156 23.20 12.96 9.21
CA ASN A 156 24.20 13.19 10.27
C ASN A 156 25.50 13.83 9.75
N VAL A 157 25.39 14.99 9.11
CA VAL A 157 26.54 15.72 8.55
C VAL A 157 27.57 16.11 9.63
N SER A 158 27.12 16.29 10.87
CA SER A 158 27.98 16.70 12.00
C SER A 158 28.66 15.52 12.68
N ASN A 159 28.49 14.30 12.22
CA ASN A 159 28.98 13.06 12.86
C ASN A 159 28.67 12.99 14.37
N LYS A 160 27.47 13.38 14.74
CA LYS A 160 26.98 13.32 16.11
C LYS A 160 26.83 11.87 16.55
N GLU A 161 27.29 11.55 17.75
CA GLU A 161 27.12 10.21 18.31
C GLU A 161 25.65 9.96 18.65
N ILE A 162 25.11 8.83 18.16
CA ILE A 162 23.72 8.42 18.35
C ILE A 162 23.71 7.22 19.30
N ASN A 163 22.95 7.32 20.40
CA ASN A 163 22.85 6.25 21.36
C ASN A 163 21.75 5.23 20.96
N ILE A 164 22.15 4.24 20.18
CA ILE A 164 21.27 3.19 19.64
C ILE A 164 20.58 2.41 20.77
N ASP A 165 21.27 2.04 21.84
CA ASP A 165 20.70 1.26 22.95
C ASP A 165 19.54 1.98 23.64
N ASN A 166 19.59 3.29 23.75
CA ASN A 166 18.49 4.08 24.30
C ASN A 166 17.31 4.16 23.35
N ILE A 167 17.57 4.25 22.05
CA ILE A 167 16.52 4.27 21.02
C ILE A 167 15.75 2.96 21.02
N GLU A 168 16.44 1.82 21.03
CA GLU A 168 15.80 0.49 21.01
C GLU A 168 14.94 0.24 22.25
N LYS A 169 15.43 0.60 23.45
CA LYS A 169 14.64 0.49 24.70
C LYS A 169 13.34 1.27 24.66
N ASP A 170 13.35 2.46 24.06
CA ASP A 170 12.17 3.31 23.90
C ASP A 170 11.18 2.81 22.83
N LEU A 171 11.60 1.87 21.98
CA LEU A 171 10.79 1.33 20.88
C LEU A 171 9.97 0.08 21.25
N ASP A 172 10.12 -0.46 22.46
CA ASP A 172 9.45 -1.70 22.89
C ASP A 172 7.92 -1.61 22.96
N THR A 173 7.32 -0.44 22.79
CA THR A 173 5.86 -0.26 22.68
C THR A 173 5.43 -0.25 21.22
N VAL A 174 4.60 -1.21 20.84
CA VAL A 174 4.26 -1.55 19.44
C VAL A 174 3.52 -0.45 18.66
N PHE A 175 2.81 0.45 19.27
CA PHE A 175 2.18 1.62 18.64
C PHE A 175 1.91 2.69 19.70
N SER A 176 2.04 3.95 19.31
CA SER A 176 1.81 5.09 20.24
C SER A 176 0.33 5.34 20.59
N ASP A 177 -0.61 4.64 19.96
CA ASP A 177 -2.05 4.81 20.19
C ASP A 177 -2.76 3.45 20.08
N GLU A 178 -3.08 2.85 21.24
CA GLU A 178 -3.77 1.58 21.34
C GLU A 178 -5.14 1.59 20.63
N ASN A 179 -5.79 2.76 20.53
CA ASN A 179 -7.08 2.89 19.86
C ASN A 179 -7.01 2.72 18.33
N LEU A 180 -5.81 2.75 17.74
CA LEU A 180 -5.61 2.54 16.32
C LEU A 180 -5.20 1.10 15.99
N ILE A 181 -4.98 0.27 17.00
CA ILE A 181 -4.62 -1.14 16.80
C ILE A 181 -5.90 -1.94 16.54
N ARG A 182 -5.89 -2.65 15.43
CA ARG A 182 -6.95 -3.58 15.09
C ARG A 182 -6.71 -4.92 15.79
N ASP A 183 -7.66 -5.37 16.60
CA ASP A 183 -7.61 -6.60 17.38
C ASP A 183 -8.41 -7.76 16.77
N ASP A 184 -9.32 -7.47 15.83
CA ASP A 184 -10.13 -8.47 15.17
C ASP A 184 -9.34 -9.31 14.15
N LYS A 185 -9.88 -10.50 13.84
CA LYS A 185 -9.31 -11.38 12.81
C LYS A 185 -9.56 -10.81 11.43
N ILE A 186 -8.50 -10.62 10.67
CA ILE A 186 -8.55 -10.17 9.28
C ILE A 186 -8.35 -11.35 8.32
N LEU A 187 -8.83 -11.22 7.06
CA LEU A 187 -8.60 -12.17 5.98
C LEU A 187 -8.92 -13.63 6.37
N THR A 188 -10.06 -13.83 7.02
CA THR A 188 -10.47 -15.14 7.57
C THR A 188 -10.86 -16.17 6.50
N HIS A 189 -11.07 -15.74 5.24
CA HIS A 189 -11.39 -16.68 4.15
C HIS A 189 -10.18 -17.58 3.86
N PRO A 190 -10.38 -18.91 3.64
CA PRO A 190 -9.29 -19.87 3.42
C PRO A 190 -8.30 -19.48 2.33
N ILE A 191 -8.73 -18.75 1.30
CA ILE A 191 -7.87 -18.30 0.19
C ILE A 191 -6.63 -17.52 0.67
N PHE A 192 -6.73 -16.80 1.78
CA PHE A 192 -5.65 -16.01 2.36
C PHE A 192 -4.73 -16.80 3.29
N ASN A 193 -4.96 -18.13 3.42
CA ASN A 193 -4.27 -18.99 4.37
C ASN A 193 -3.70 -20.26 3.73
N ILE A 194 -3.56 -20.29 2.40
CA ILE A 194 -3.14 -21.49 1.67
C ILE A 194 -1.92 -21.24 0.78
N TYR A 195 -1.87 -20.12 0.06
CA TYR A 195 -0.90 -19.91 -1.04
C TYR A 195 0.27 -19.03 -0.61
N HIS A 196 1.13 -19.53 0.26
CA HIS A 196 2.21 -18.75 0.90
C HIS A 196 3.62 -19.03 0.37
N SER A 197 3.76 -19.90 -0.64
CA SER A 197 5.00 -20.15 -1.35
C SER A 197 4.89 -19.72 -2.82
N GLU A 198 6.03 -19.48 -3.45
CA GLU A 198 6.09 -19.14 -4.87
C GLU A 198 5.41 -20.20 -5.74
N THR A 199 5.74 -21.49 -5.50
CA THR A 199 5.16 -22.59 -6.26
C THR A 199 3.64 -22.68 -6.09
N GLU A 200 3.13 -22.52 -4.88
CA GLU A 200 1.68 -22.55 -4.64
C GLU A 200 0.97 -21.37 -5.30
N MET A 201 1.56 -20.18 -5.22
CA MET A 201 0.99 -18.99 -5.86
C MET A 201 0.98 -19.13 -7.38
N MET A 202 2.04 -19.62 -8.00
CA MET A 202 2.10 -19.89 -9.44
C MET A 202 1.03 -20.89 -9.86
N ARG A 203 0.85 -21.99 -9.12
CA ARG A 203 -0.22 -22.98 -9.39
C ARG A 203 -1.61 -22.37 -9.22
N TYR A 204 -1.78 -21.50 -8.23
CA TYR A 204 -3.04 -20.80 -8.01
C TYR A 204 -3.37 -19.85 -9.17
N LEU A 205 -2.41 -19.05 -9.63
CA LEU A 205 -2.58 -18.17 -10.79
C LEU A 205 -2.93 -18.98 -12.04
N LYS A 206 -2.26 -20.11 -12.26
CA LYS A 206 -2.61 -21.01 -13.38
C LYS A 206 -4.00 -21.61 -13.26
N LYS A 207 -4.44 -21.93 -12.04
CA LYS A 207 -5.82 -22.38 -11.79
C LYS A 207 -6.84 -21.30 -12.12
N LEU A 208 -6.55 -20.03 -11.84
CA LEU A 208 -7.42 -18.90 -12.19
C LEU A 208 -7.45 -18.69 -13.71
N GLU A 209 -6.30 -18.69 -14.36
CA GLU A 209 -6.16 -18.59 -15.81
C GLU A 209 -6.98 -19.67 -16.52
N ASN A 210 -6.97 -20.90 -15.99
CA ASN A 210 -7.69 -22.02 -16.57
C ASN A 210 -9.24 -21.94 -16.44
N LYS A 211 -9.77 -20.97 -15.69
CA LYS A 211 -11.22 -20.77 -15.57
C LYS A 211 -11.84 -20.03 -16.76
N ASP A 212 -11.00 -19.38 -17.56
CA ASP A 212 -11.44 -18.61 -18.72
C ASP A 212 -10.51 -18.83 -19.90
N ILE A 213 -10.78 -18.19 -21.03
CA ILE A 213 -9.94 -18.23 -22.21
C ILE A 213 -8.63 -17.51 -21.93
N ALA A 214 -7.50 -18.15 -22.26
CA ALA A 214 -6.17 -17.59 -22.09
C ALA A 214 -5.39 -17.60 -23.40
N LEU A 215 -4.45 -16.66 -23.57
CA LEU A 215 -3.68 -16.50 -24.81
C LEU A 215 -2.90 -17.76 -25.21
N ASN A 216 -2.44 -18.54 -24.26
CA ASN A 216 -1.68 -19.78 -24.52
C ASN A 216 -2.53 -20.98 -25.00
N ARG A 217 -3.85 -20.81 -25.11
CA ARG A 217 -4.79 -21.85 -25.55
C ARG A 217 -5.95 -21.31 -26.38
N SER A 218 -5.86 -20.06 -26.80
CA SER A 218 -6.83 -19.40 -27.66
C SER A 218 -6.28 -19.31 -29.08
N MET A 219 -7.14 -19.60 -30.06
CA MET A 219 -6.75 -19.48 -31.49
C MET A 219 -6.84 -18.04 -31.99
N ILE A 220 -7.54 -17.17 -31.29
CA ILE A 220 -7.72 -15.76 -31.67
C ILE A 220 -7.35 -14.86 -30.49
N PRO A 221 -6.84 -13.65 -30.74
CA PRO A 221 -6.58 -12.67 -29.71
C PRO A 221 -7.84 -12.32 -28.95
N LEU A 222 -7.73 -12.11 -27.65
CA LEU A 222 -8.82 -11.73 -26.77
C LEU A 222 -8.96 -10.21 -26.72
N GLY A 223 -10.21 -9.73 -26.77
CA GLY A 223 -10.53 -8.31 -26.64
C GLY A 223 -10.15 -7.46 -27.86
N SER A 224 -10.06 -6.16 -27.65
CA SER A 224 -9.81 -5.15 -28.70
C SER A 224 -8.36 -5.11 -29.21
N CYS A 225 -7.56 -6.04 -28.79
CA CYS A 225 -6.31 -6.34 -29.41
C CYS A 225 -5.24 -5.26 -29.42
N THR A 226 -4.69 -5.02 -28.28
CA THR A 226 -3.39 -4.35 -28.16
C THR A 226 -2.20 -5.20 -28.60
N MET A 227 -2.46 -6.40 -29.13
CA MET A 227 -1.46 -7.38 -29.55
C MET A 227 -1.22 -7.38 -31.07
N LYS A 228 -1.56 -6.32 -31.73
CA LYS A 228 -1.23 -6.09 -33.13
C LYS A 228 0.20 -5.65 -33.31
#